data_dbd0e0d190b882b5a473138a2f17dec8
#
_entry.id   dbd0e0d190b882b5a473138a2f17dec8
#
_cell.length_a   1.000
_cell.length_b   1.000
_cell.length_c   1.000
_cell.angle_alpha   90.00
_cell.angle_beta   90.00
_cell.angle_gamma   90.00
#
_symmetry.space_group_name_H-M   'P 1'
#
loop_
_entity.id
_entity.type
_entity.pdbx_description
1 polymer ?
#
loop_
_entity_poly.entity_id
_entity_poly.type
_entity_poly.pdbx_seq_one_letter_code
_entity_poly.pdbx_strand_id
1 'polypeptide(L)'
;MPGVASDAPTGLIRSLEDTGEEPWRIGVGRPGRGSGGVVRSYSEACQSLELASRLARSSSVARFEDLLPYRVLTADGALLGELVEAVLGPLQRARGGAQHLIETLEAHIAASGNLSATGRALHLSPRAVDYRLQRITQLTGHSPQDPEGRFVLELAVRARPLIVTSESRTADPTPSVAPRSSKNKLRTPPRSGIGFEVGASRQ
;
A
#
# COMPACT_ATOMS: atom_id res chain seq x y z
N MET A 1 -26.37 -14.06 7.75
CA MET A 1 -25.20 -14.54 8.51
C MET A 1 -23.97 -13.79 8.00
N PRO A 2 -23.49 -12.73 8.65
CA PRO A 2 -22.19 -12.13 8.36
C PRO A 2 -21.16 -12.97 9.13
N GLY A 3 -20.39 -13.76 8.38
CA GLY A 3 -19.61 -14.77 9.08
C GLY A 3 -18.12 -14.55 8.91
N VAL A 4 -17.44 -15.16 9.48
CA VAL A 4 -16.21 -15.93 9.63
C VAL A 4 -14.99 -15.58 8.72
N ALA A 5 -15.11 -14.74 7.69
CA ALA A 5 -13.98 -14.43 6.79
C ALA A 5 -13.08 -13.27 7.28
N SER A 6 -13.41 -12.61 8.40
CA SER A 6 -12.68 -11.43 8.88
C SER A 6 -11.52 -11.77 9.83
N ASP A 7 -11.46 -12.95 10.42
CA ASP A 7 -10.54 -13.24 11.53
C ASP A 7 -9.20 -13.89 11.11
N ALA A 8 -9.11 -14.48 9.91
CA ALA A 8 -7.89 -15.13 9.47
C ALA A 8 -6.66 -14.19 9.39
N PRO A 9 -6.80 -12.92 8.92
CA PRO A 9 -5.68 -12.00 8.95
C PRO A 9 -5.25 -11.61 10.38
N THR A 10 -6.19 -11.55 11.31
CA THR A 10 -5.94 -11.11 12.71
C THR A 10 -4.98 -12.05 13.44
N GLY A 11 -5.14 -13.36 13.27
CA GLY A 11 -4.24 -14.36 13.87
C GLY A 11 -2.82 -14.27 13.32
N LEU A 12 -2.68 -14.10 12.00
CA LEU A 12 -1.37 -13.95 11.34
C LEU A 12 -0.69 -12.62 11.75
N ILE A 13 -1.45 -11.53 11.81
CA ILE A 13 -0.95 -10.21 12.24
C ILE A 13 -0.38 -10.32 13.65
N ARG A 14 -1.15 -10.87 14.61
CA ARG A 14 -0.71 -11.06 15.99
C ARG A 14 0.55 -11.93 16.07
N SER A 15 0.61 -13.01 15.28
CA SER A 15 1.79 -13.89 15.25
C SER A 15 3.04 -13.18 14.73
N LEU A 16 2.90 -12.24 13.77
CA LEU A 16 4.02 -11.45 13.25
C LEU A 16 4.44 -10.34 14.21
N GLU A 17 3.50 -9.72 14.91
CA GLU A 17 3.79 -8.75 15.98
C GLU A 17 4.59 -9.41 17.11
N ASP A 18 4.24 -10.65 17.47
CA ASP A 18 4.93 -11.43 18.51
C ASP A 18 6.37 -11.83 18.11
N THR A 19 6.71 -11.89 16.82
CA THR A 19 8.09 -12.21 16.38
C THR A 19 9.06 -11.06 16.58
N GLY A 20 8.57 -9.83 16.71
CA GLY A 20 9.42 -8.63 16.87
C GLY A 20 10.27 -8.30 15.63
N GLU A 21 10.10 -9.00 14.53
CA GLU A 21 10.80 -8.74 13.27
C GLU A 21 10.02 -7.69 12.45
N GLU A 22 10.46 -6.44 12.47
CA GLU A 22 9.97 -5.38 11.58
C GLU A 22 11.05 -4.98 10.57
N PRO A 23 10.67 -4.54 9.34
CA PRO A 23 9.32 -4.24 8.85
C PRO A 23 8.67 -5.40 8.08
N TRP A 24 7.45 -5.79 8.43
CA TRP A 24 6.62 -6.71 7.65
C TRP A 24 5.38 -6.00 7.07
N ARG A 25 4.83 -6.54 5.98
CA ARG A 25 3.59 -6.05 5.36
C ARG A 25 2.72 -7.22 4.90
N ILE A 26 1.43 -7.11 5.13
CA ILE A 26 0.42 -8.10 4.74
C ILE A 26 -0.55 -7.48 3.75
N GLY A 27 -0.70 -8.12 2.59
CA GLY A 27 -1.80 -7.84 1.66
C GLY A 27 -2.99 -8.75 1.96
N VAL A 28 -4.19 -8.18 1.95
CA VAL A 28 -5.44 -8.91 2.18
C VAL A 28 -6.36 -8.71 0.99
N GLY A 29 -6.61 -9.79 0.24
CA GLY A 29 -7.63 -9.85 -0.81
C GLY A 29 -9.01 -10.15 -0.25
N ARG A 30 -10.05 -9.97 -1.06
CA ARG A 30 -11.42 -10.30 -0.69
C ARG A 30 -11.62 -11.81 -0.59
N PRO A 31 -12.48 -12.27 0.30
CA PRO A 31 -12.80 -13.69 0.40
C PRO A 31 -13.46 -14.19 -0.91
N GLY A 32 -13.07 -15.37 -1.35
CA GLY A 32 -13.60 -16.00 -2.54
C GLY A 32 -13.86 -17.48 -2.34
N ARG A 33 -14.80 -18.05 -3.09
CA ARG A 33 -15.15 -19.47 -3.03
C ARG A 33 -14.53 -20.24 -4.20
N GLY A 34 -14.12 -21.49 -3.95
CA GLY A 34 -13.53 -22.36 -4.95
C GLY A 34 -12.13 -21.92 -5.40
N SER A 35 -11.53 -22.66 -6.32
CA SER A 35 -10.17 -22.40 -6.82
C SER A 35 -10.03 -21.01 -7.48
N GLY A 36 -11.00 -20.60 -8.28
CA GLY A 36 -11.00 -19.27 -8.89
C GLY A 36 -11.09 -18.13 -7.86
N GLY A 37 -11.82 -18.36 -6.74
CA GLY A 37 -11.90 -17.41 -5.65
C GLY A 37 -10.56 -17.23 -4.92
N VAL A 38 -9.80 -18.32 -4.73
CA VAL A 38 -8.47 -18.27 -4.12
C VAL A 38 -7.49 -17.51 -5.01
N VAL A 39 -7.46 -17.81 -6.31
CA VAL A 39 -6.57 -17.13 -7.28
C VAL A 39 -6.85 -15.62 -7.30
N ARG A 40 -8.14 -15.23 -7.35
CA ARG A 40 -8.54 -13.83 -7.31
C ARG A 40 -8.11 -13.15 -6.01
N SER A 41 -8.40 -13.77 -4.85
CA SER A 41 -8.04 -13.23 -3.55
C SER A 41 -6.53 -13.02 -3.42
N TYR A 42 -5.73 -13.97 -3.90
CA TYR A 42 -4.27 -13.85 -3.93
C TYR A 42 -3.80 -12.69 -4.83
N SER A 43 -4.35 -12.58 -6.03
CA SER A 43 -4.04 -11.48 -6.94
C SER A 43 -4.38 -10.11 -6.33
N GLU A 44 -5.54 -10.00 -5.67
CA GLU A 44 -5.97 -8.81 -4.96
C GLU A 44 -5.03 -8.46 -3.79
N ALA A 45 -4.57 -9.44 -3.05
CA ALA A 45 -3.61 -9.26 -1.95
C ALA A 45 -2.26 -8.72 -2.46
N CYS A 46 -1.72 -9.29 -3.54
CA CYS A 46 -0.48 -8.81 -4.17
C CYS A 46 -0.61 -7.37 -4.67
N GLN A 47 -1.72 -7.06 -5.36
CA GLN A 47 -2.00 -5.70 -5.84
C GLN A 47 -2.13 -4.69 -4.69
N SER A 48 -2.68 -5.12 -3.55
CA SER A 48 -2.83 -4.28 -2.38
C SER A 48 -1.47 -3.93 -1.76
N LEU A 49 -0.55 -4.86 -1.70
CA LEU A 49 0.82 -4.61 -1.22
C LEU A 49 1.57 -3.64 -2.13
N GLU A 50 1.48 -3.83 -3.45
CA GLU A 50 2.11 -2.94 -4.41
C GLU A 50 1.60 -1.51 -4.29
N LEU A 51 0.27 -1.35 -4.25
CA LEU A 51 -0.36 -0.03 -4.15
C LEU A 51 -0.09 0.64 -2.81
N ALA A 52 -0.15 -0.10 -1.71
CA ALA A 52 0.17 0.42 -0.37
C ALA A 52 1.64 0.88 -0.26
N SER A 53 2.55 0.18 -0.94
CA SER A 53 3.96 0.58 -1.03
C SER A 53 4.14 1.92 -1.72
N ARG A 54 3.46 2.14 -2.85
CA ARG A 54 3.49 3.43 -3.58
C ARG A 54 2.89 4.58 -2.77
N LEU A 55 1.83 4.31 -2.03
CA LEU A 55 1.17 5.30 -1.17
C LEU A 55 1.96 5.63 0.10
N ALA A 56 3.11 4.98 0.33
CA ALA A 56 3.92 5.12 1.53
C ALA A 56 3.09 5.03 2.83
N ARG A 57 2.04 4.17 2.83
CA ARG A 57 1.18 4.01 4.00
C ARG A 57 1.96 3.36 5.13
N SER A 58 1.82 3.91 6.32
CA SER A 58 2.44 3.39 7.55
C SER A 58 1.78 2.12 8.07
N SER A 59 0.61 1.73 7.55
CA SER A 59 -0.08 0.52 7.98
C SER A 59 0.63 -0.73 7.46
N SER A 60 0.91 -1.65 8.36
CA SER A 60 1.48 -2.96 8.03
C SER A 60 0.49 -3.86 7.27
N VAL A 61 -0.81 -3.55 7.31
CA VAL A 61 -1.87 -4.33 6.65
C VAL A 61 -2.51 -3.52 5.53
N ALA A 62 -2.45 -4.04 4.32
CA ALA A 62 -3.05 -3.47 3.12
C ALA A 62 -4.27 -4.30 2.67
N ARG A 63 -5.48 -3.84 2.98
CA ARG A 63 -6.72 -4.50 2.56
C ARG A 63 -7.14 -3.99 1.18
N PHE A 64 -7.52 -4.91 0.30
CA PHE A 64 -7.96 -4.57 -1.05
C PHE A 64 -9.14 -3.57 -1.07
N GLU A 65 -10.10 -3.74 -0.15
CA GLU A 65 -11.29 -2.89 -0.06
C GLU A 65 -10.92 -1.45 0.31
N ASP A 66 -9.96 -1.24 1.21
CA ASP A 66 -9.51 0.09 1.64
C ASP A 66 -8.75 0.84 0.51
N LEU A 67 -8.28 0.10 -0.49
CA LEU A 67 -7.52 0.64 -1.61
C LEU A 67 -8.34 0.84 -2.89
N LEU A 68 -9.63 0.46 -2.89
CA LEU A 68 -10.51 0.62 -4.03
C LEU A 68 -10.54 2.06 -4.61
N PRO A 69 -10.62 3.14 -3.80
CA PRO A 69 -10.59 4.50 -4.34
C PRO A 69 -9.33 4.79 -5.15
N TYR A 70 -8.19 4.34 -4.67
CA TYR A 70 -6.90 4.54 -5.37
C TYR A 70 -6.80 3.68 -6.64
N ARG A 71 -7.43 2.52 -6.67
CA ARG A 71 -7.50 1.68 -7.87
C ARG A 71 -8.32 2.33 -8.99
N VAL A 72 -9.40 3.02 -8.63
CA VAL A 72 -10.18 3.81 -9.60
C VAL A 72 -9.28 4.89 -10.21
N LEU A 73 -8.49 5.58 -9.39
CA LEU A 73 -7.55 6.60 -9.88
C LEU A 73 -6.48 6.03 -10.81
N THR A 74 -6.03 4.81 -10.58
CA THR A 74 -4.99 4.17 -11.40
C THR A 74 -5.52 3.42 -12.63
N ALA A 75 -6.83 3.41 -12.85
CA ALA A 75 -7.45 2.73 -14.00
C ALA A 75 -6.96 3.29 -15.34
N ASP A 76 -6.73 4.60 -15.40
CA ASP A 76 -6.09 5.28 -16.53
C ASP A 76 -4.87 6.09 -16.03
N GLY A 77 -3.69 5.50 -16.20
CA GLY A 77 -2.45 6.13 -15.73
C GLY A 77 -2.04 7.36 -16.54
N ALA A 78 -2.46 7.46 -17.80
CA ALA A 78 -2.17 8.63 -18.65
C ALA A 78 -2.99 9.83 -18.18
N LEU A 79 -4.29 9.66 -18.02
CA LEU A 79 -5.19 10.69 -17.52
C LEU A 79 -4.81 11.14 -16.09
N LEU A 80 -4.38 10.20 -15.26
CA LEU A 80 -3.87 10.51 -13.92
C LEU A 80 -2.61 11.41 -13.99
N GLY A 81 -1.69 11.11 -14.91
CA GLY A 81 -0.50 11.92 -15.17
C GLY A 81 -0.84 13.32 -15.62
N GLU A 82 -1.78 13.47 -16.56
CA GLU A 82 -2.27 14.76 -17.04
C GLU A 82 -2.89 15.59 -15.91
N LEU A 83 -3.71 14.98 -15.06
CA LEU A 83 -4.30 15.65 -13.89
C LEU A 83 -3.22 16.21 -12.97
N VAL A 84 -2.24 15.39 -12.60
CA VAL A 84 -1.17 15.80 -11.68
C VAL A 84 -0.32 16.90 -12.30
N GLU A 85 0.03 16.81 -13.59
CA GLU A 85 0.80 17.85 -14.29
C GLU A 85 0.00 19.16 -14.42
N ALA A 86 -1.27 19.09 -14.76
CA ALA A 86 -2.12 20.27 -14.88
C ALA A 86 -2.25 21.01 -13.53
N VAL A 87 -2.43 20.29 -12.43
CA VAL A 87 -2.70 20.88 -11.11
C VAL A 87 -1.42 21.23 -10.36
N LEU A 88 -0.45 20.31 -10.28
CA LEU A 88 0.78 20.48 -9.49
C LEU A 88 1.98 20.96 -10.30
N GLY A 89 1.97 20.83 -11.63
CA GLY A 89 3.03 21.30 -12.53
C GLY A 89 3.36 22.78 -12.34
N PRO A 90 2.39 23.69 -12.21
CA PRO A 90 2.66 25.10 -11.92
C PRO A 90 3.44 25.33 -10.62
N LEU A 91 3.22 24.50 -9.59
CA LEU A 91 3.99 24.56 -8.34
C LEU A 91 5.42 24.10 -8.56
N GLN A 92 5.63 23.06 -9.36
CA GLN A 92 6.96 22.51 -9.65
C GLN A 92 7.82 23.50 -10.44
N ARG A 93 7.21 24.30 -11.31
CA ARG A 93 7.89 25.34 -12.12
C ARG A 93 8.11 26.66 -11.37
N ALA A 94 7.57 26.80 -10.15
CA ALA A 94 7.68 28.05 -9.39
C ALA A 94 9.11 28.30 -8.90
N ARG A 95 9.61 29.52 -9.15
CA ARG A 95 10.89 29.97 -8.59
C ARG A 95 10.80 30.06 -7.06
N GLY A 96 11.81 29.55 -6.36
CA GLY A 96 11.91 29.68 -4.90
C GLY A 96 11.51 28.45 -4.11
N GLY A 97 11.27 27.31 -4.77
CA GLY A 97 11.12 26.03 -4.11
C GLY A 97 9.71 25.43 -4.19
N ALA A 98 9.51 24.65 -5.22
CA ALA A 98 8.31 23.83 -5.41
C ALA A 98 8.02 22.92 -4.22
N GLN A 99 9.06 22.36 -3.64
CA GLN A 99 8.95 21.34 -2.61
C GLN A 99 8.23 21.85 -1.37
N HIS A 100 8.58 23.03 -0.85
CA HIS A 100 7.94 23.55 0.37
C HIS A 100 6.46 23.97 0.18
N LEU A 101 6.03 24.29 -1.05
CA LEU A 101 4.61 24.54 -1.35
C LEU A 101 3.83 23.22 -1.34
N ILE A 102 4.40 22.19 -1.96
CA ILE A 102 3.78 20.83 -1.97
C ILE A 102 3.71 20.26 -0.56
N GLU A 103 4.78 20.34 0.22
CA GLU A 103 4.80 19.93 1.64
C GLU A 103 3.76 20.69 2.47
N THR A 104 3.60 22.01 2.20
CA THR A 104 2.58 22.81 2.89
C THR A 104 1.17 22.34 2.53
N LEU A 105 0.92 22.03 1.27
CA LEU A 105 -0.35 21.51 0.80
C LEU A 105 -0.64 20.13 1.40
N GLU A 106 0.32 19.22 1.37
CA GLU A 106 0.20 17.88 1.98
C GLU A 106 -0.10 17.96 3.48
N ALA A 107 0.64 18.78 4.22
CA ALA A 107 0.42 18.98 5.65
C ALA A 107 -0.94 19.64 5.95
N HIS A 108 -1.40 20.56 5.09
CA HIS A 108 -2.69 21.22 5.24
C HIS A 108 -3.85 20.26 4.99
N ILE A 109 -3.74 19.40 3.99
CA ILE A 109 -4.70 18.32 3.72
C ILE A 109 -4.73 17.34 4.91
N ALA A 110 -3.58 16.90 5.40
CA ALA A 110 -3.47 16.00 6.55
C ALA A 110 -4.06 16.61 7.84
N ALA A 111 -3.91 17.92 8.02
CA ALA A 111 -4.52 18.67 9.12
C ALA A 111 -6.00 19.05 8.89
N SER A 112 -6.66 18.47 7.89
CA SER A 112 -8.06 18.73 7.53
C SER A 112 -8.37 20.22 7.35
N GLY A 113 -7.42 20.99 6.83
CA GLY A 113 -7.58 22.42 6.57
C GLY A 113 -7.29 23.32 7.78
N ASN A 114 -6.78 22.79 8.88
CA ASN A 114 -6.48 23.57 10.08
C ASN A 114 -5.11 24.27 9.99
N LEU A 115 -5.09 25.60 9.82
CA LEU A 115 -3.87 26.40 9.69
C LEU A 115 -2.90 26.24 10.86
N SER A 116 -3.42 26.24 12.10
CA SER A 116 -2.60 26.13 13.31
C SER A 116 -1.96 24.74 13.43
N ALA A 117 -2.71 23.68 13.12
CA ALA A 117 -2.19 22.32 13.10
C ALA A 117 -1.15 22.15 11.98
N THR A 118 -1.39 22.69 10.79
CA THR A 118 -0.44 22.73 9.67
C THR A 118 0.85 23.44 10.07
N GLY A 119 0.72 24.60 10.72
CA GLY A 119 1.87 25.38 11.18
C GLY A 119 2.73 24.60 12.19
N ARG A 120 2.09 23.92 13.14
CA ARG A 120 2.81 23.06 14.10
C ARG A 120 3.57 21.92 13.41
N ALA A 121 2.92 21.26 12.46
CA ALA A 121 3.53 20.15 11.72
C ALA A 121 4.75 20.56 10.90
N LEU A 122 4.77 21.80 10.39
CA LEU A 122 5.83 22.34 9.55
C LEU A 122 6.79 23.30 10.29
N HIS A 123 6.61 23.48 11.58
CA HIS A 123 7.35 24.48 12.39
C HIS A 123 7.25 25.91 11.82
N LEU A 124 6.03 26.28 11.36
CA LEU A 124 5.72 27.58 10.78
C LEU A 124 4.64 28.30 11.59
N SER A 125 4.63 29.65 11.51
CA SER A 125 3.50 30.41 12.01
C SER A 125 2.25 30.21 11.14
N PRO A 126 1.03 30.31 11.68
CA PRO A 126 -0.21 30.23 10.87
C PRO A 126 -0.24 31.25 9.72
N ARG A 127 0.35 32.43 9.91
CA ARG A 127 0.47 33.46 8.88
C ARG A 127 1.39 33.04 7.73
N ALA A 128 2.49 32.34 8.05
CA ALA A 128 3.39 31.81 7.02
C ALA A 128 2.72 30.68 6.22
N VAL A 129 1.93 29.85 6.88
CA VAL A 129 1.13 28.81 6.20
C VAL A 129 0.11 29.47 5.27
N ASP A 130 -0.64 30.44 5.74
CA ASP A 130 -1.65 31.17 4.94
C ASP A 130 -1.02 31.83 3.71
N TYR A 131 0.11 32.49 3.87
CA TYR A 131 0.88 33.04 2.74
C TYR A 131 1.24 31.99 1.68
N ARG A 132 1.70 30.82 2.12
CA ARG A 132 2.03 29.73 1.19
C ARG A 132 0.78 29.17 0.50
N LEU A 133 -0.35 29.03 1.20
CA LEU A 133 -1.60 28.59 0.61
C LEU A 133 -2.15 29.59 -0.41
N GLN A 134 -2.06 30.89 -0.11
CA GLN A 134 -2.39 31.93 -1.11
C GLN A 134 -1.49 31.84 -2.33
N ARG A 135 -0.20 31.56 -2.15
CA ARG A 135 0.72 31.34 -3.27
C ARG A 135 0.37 30.11 -4.09
N ILE A 136 -0.05 29.02 -3.45
CA ILE A 136 -0.57 27.82 -4.13
C ILE A 136 -1.79 28.20 -4.98
N THR A 137 -2.76 28.92 -4.41
CA THR A 137 -3.94 29.39 -5.16
C THR A 137 -3.59 30.23 -6.37
N GLN A 138 -2.64 31.16 -6.23
CA GLN A 138 -2.18 32.00 -7.36
C GLN A 138 -1.55 31.17 -8.50
N LEU A 139 -0.82 30.13 -8.17
CA LEU A 139 -0.09 29.31 -9.15
C LEU A 139 -0.98 28.27 -9.82
N THR A 140 -1.89 27.65 -9.06
CA THR A 140 -2.72 26.54 -9.53
C THR A 140 -4.12 26.97 -9.99
N GLY A 141 -4.58 28.14 -9.57
CA GLY A 141 -5.96 28.56 -9.77
C GLY A 141 -6.96 27.90 -8.81
N HIS A 142 -6.52 26.98 -7.94
CA HIS A 142 -7.37 26.25 -7.01
C HIS A 142 -7.10 26.67 -5.56
N SER A 143 -8.15 27.07 -4.85
CA SER A 143 -8.04 27.46 -3.44
C SER A 143 -8.23 26.26 -2.52
N PRO A 144 -7.32 26.00 -1.57
CA PRO A 144 -7.51 24.97 -0.56
C PRO A 144 -8.66 25.29 0.44
N GLN A 145 -9.16 26.53 0.44
CA GLN A 145 -10.27 26.98 1.30
C GLN A 145 -11.63 26.79 0.64
N ASP A 146 -11.65 26.73 -0.70
CA ASP A 146 -12.85 26.43 -1.47
C ASP A 146 -13.04 24.91 -1.59
N PRO A 147 -14.26 24.37 -1.38
CA PRO A 147 -14.52 22.93 -1.42
C PRO A 147 -14.09 22.26 -2.74
N GLU A 148 -14.39 22.87 -3.88
CA GLU A 148 -14.03 22.35 -5.20
C GLU A 148 -12.53 22.43 -5.44
N GLY A 149 -11.90 23.58 -5.19
CA GLY A 149 -10.46 23.75 -5.29
C GLY A 149 -9.69 22.82 -4.36
N ARG A 150 -10.18 22.63 -3.14
CA ARG A 150 -9.61 21.67 -2.19
C ARG A 150 -9.68 20.24 -2.70
N PHE A 151 -10.83 19.83 -3.24
CA PHE A 151 -11.00 18.49 -3.81
C PHE A 151 -9.99 18.23 -4.93
N VAL A 152 -9.86 19.16 -5.88
CA VAL A 152 -8.91 19.04 -7.00
C VAL A 152 -7.47 18.94 -6.52
N LEU A 153 -7.06 19.80 -5.57
CA LEU A 153 -5.72 19.79 -4.99
C LEU A 153 -5.44 18.48 -4.22
N GLU A 154 -6.39 18.04 -3.41
CA GLU A 154 -6.28 16.79 -2.64
C GLU A 154 -6.17 15.58 -3.57
N LEU A 155 -6.98 15.54 -4.63
CA LEU A 155 -6.94 14.49 -5.64
C LEU A 155 -5.55 14.43 -6.31
N ALA A 156 -5.02 15.57 -6.75
CA ALA A 156 -3.71 15.63 -7.40
C ALA A 156 -2.55 15.23 -6.47
N VAL A 157 -2.60 15.65 -5.20
CA VAL A 157 -1.60 15.26 -4.17
C VAL A 157 -1.64 13.75 -3.93
N ARG A 158 -2.83 13.16 -3.78
CA ARG A 158 -2.99 11.71 -3.57
C ARG A 158 -2.65 10.89 -4.81
N ALA A 159 -2.84 11.46 -6.00
CA ALA A 159 -2.53 10.82 -7.27
C ALA A 159 -1.02 10.78 -7.57
N ARG A 160 -0.28 11.79 -7.13
CA ARG A 160 1.16 11.96 -7.42
C ARG A 160 2.01 10.70 -7.15
N PRO A 161 1.93 10.02 -6.01
CA PRO A 161 2.71 8.80 -5.75
C PRO A 161 2.24 7.59 -6.58
N LEU A 162 1.09 7.68 -7.26
CA LEU A 162 0.52 6.60 -8.07
C LEU A 162 0.97 6.64 -9.53
N ILE A 163 1.53 7.78 -9.97
CA ILE A 163 2.06 7.91 -11.34
C ILE A 163 3.28 7.01 -11.45
N VAL A 164 3.12 5.94 -12.20
CA VAL A 164 4.25 5.10 -12.59
C VAL A 164 4.95 5.81 -13.74
N THR A 165 6.18 6.21 -13.54
CA THR A 165 7.06 6.54 -14.64
C THR A 165 7.06 5.34 -15.58
N SER A 166 6.62 5.53 -16.81
CA SER A 166 6.39 4.50 -17.84
C SER A 166 7.64 3.67 -18.21
N GLU A 167 8.78 3.98 -17.63
CA GLU A 167 10.06 3.31 -17.84
C GLU A 167 10.18 1.93 -17.14
N SER A 168 9.29 1.60 -16.19
CA SER A 168 9.38 0.33 -15.44
C SER A 168 8.42 -0.74 -15.93
N ARG A 169 7.67 -0.54 -17.01
CA ARG A 169 6.60 -1.45 -17.46
C ARG A 169 7.02 -2.44 -18.55
N THR A 170 8.32 -2.61 -18.81
CA THR A 170 8.86 -3.65 -19.69
C THR A 170 9.44 -4.83 -18.94
N ALA A 171 9.31 -4.92 -17.62
CA ALA A 171 9.65 -6.12 -16.87
C ALA A 171 8.36 -6.92 -16.63
N ASP A 172 8.26 -8.03 -17.35
CA ASP A 172 7.29 -9.12 -17.27
C ASP A 172 6.96 -9.46 -15.79
N PRO A 173 5.68 -9.42 -15.35
CA PRO A 173 5.33 -9.84 -14.01
C PRO A 173 5.18 -11.36 -13.92
N THR A 174 6.21 -12.09 -14.27
CA THR A 174 6.30 -13.50 -13.87
C THR A 174 6.95 -13.50 -12.48
N PRO A 175 6.20 -13.76 -11.40
CA PRO A 175 6.83 -14.02 -10.12
C PRO A 175 7.63 -15.31 -10.29
N SER A 176 8.94 -15.18 -10.37
CA SER A 176 9.86 -16.31 -10.26
C SER A 176 9.68 -16.89 -8.85
N VAL A 177 8.74 -17.79 -8.72
CA VAL A 177 8.72 -18.74 -7.62
C VAL A 177 9.86 -19.72 -7.87
N ALA A 178 11.05 -19.32 -7.49
CA ALA A 178 12.17 -20.25 -7.42
C ALA A 178 11.79 -21.34 -6.40
N PRO A 179 11.71 -22.62 -6.80
CA PRO A 179 11.52 -23.68 -5.83
C PRO A 179 12.75 -23.70 -4.91
N ARG A 180 12.58 -23.32 -3.66
CA ARG A 180 13.59 -23.58 -2.63
C ARG A 180 13.78 -25.08 -2.60
N SER A 181 14.88 -25.55 -3.21
CA SER A 181 15.36 -26.91 -3.08
C SER A 181 15.72 -27.15 -1.61
N SER A 182 14.73 -27.59 -0.86
CA SER A 182 14.91 -28.14 0.48
C SER A 182 15.61 -29.48 0.31
N LYS A 183 16.93 -29.49 0.39
CA LYS A 183 17.69 -30.71 0.67
C LYS A 183 17.40 -31.13 2.10
N ASN A 184 16.18 -31.65 2.32
CA ASN A 184 15.88 -32.37 3.54
C ASN A 184 16.57 -33.75 3.44
N LYS A 185 17.78 -33.84 4.01
CA LYS A 185 18.42 -35.11 4.30
C LYS A 185 17.55 -35.84 5.32
N LEU A 186 16.69 -36.71 4.83
CA LEU A 186 16.07 -37.74 5.65
C LEU A 186 17.19 -38.58 6.29
N ARG A 187 17.47 -38.30 7.56
CA ARG A 187 18.22 -39.22 8.44
C ARG A 187 17.32 -40.44 8.65
N THR A 188 17.65 -41.52 8.00
CA THR A 188 17.13 -42.86 8.26
C THR A 188 17.45 -43.21 9.72
N PRO A 189 16.46 -43.61 10.54
CA PRO A 189 16.75 -44.15 11.86
C PRO A 189 17.35 -45.58 11.74
N PRO A 190 18.20 -46.01 12.68
CA PRO A 190 18.81 -47.33 12.66
C PRO A 190 17.76 -48.43 12.84
N ARG A 191 17.83 -49.45 12.00
CA ARG A 191 17.07 -50.69 12.14
C ARG A 191 17.48 -51.38 13.44
N SER A 192 16.67 -51.29 14.49
CA SER A 192 16.70 -52.25 15.59
C SER A 192 15.90 -53.47 15.17
N GLY A 193 16.62 -54.58 15.00
CA GLY A 193 16.03 -55.87 14.75
C GLY A 193 15.24 -56.34 15.95
N ILE A 194 13.98 -56.64 15.70
CA ILE A 194 13.19 -57.51 16.59
C ILE A 194 12.82 -58.74 15.78
N GLY A 195 13.50 -59.84 16.08
CA GLY A 195 13.20 -61.15 15.55
C GLY A 195 11.82 -61.58 16.06
N PHE A 196 10.92 -61.97 15.16
CA PHE A 196 9.71 -62.70 15.43
C PHE A 196 9.98 -64.16 15.09
N GLU A 197 10.16 -64.98 16.15
CA GLU A 197 10.08 -66.48 16.03
C GLU A 197 8.61 -66.87 15.81
N VAL A 198 8.40 -67.54 14.66
CA VAL A 198 7.15 -68.24 14.38
C VAL A 198 7.25 -69.63 15.00
N GLY A 199 6.63 -69.79 16.18
CA GLY A 199 6.39 -71.11 16.80
C GLY A 199 5.23 -71.82 16.09
N ALA A 200 5.54 -72.83 15.31
CA ALA A 200 4.58 -73.82 14.83
C ALA A 200 4.29 -74.78 15.98
N SER A 201 3.01 -74.95 16.36
CA SER A 201 2.57 -76.11 17.08
C SER A 201 1.29 -76.66 16.47
N ARG A 202 1.42 -77.90 16.07
CA ARG A 202 0.35 -78.81 15.68
C ARG A 202 -0.50 -79.16 16.90
N GLN A 203 -1.78 -79.23 16.83
CA GLN A 203 -2.70 -80.35 16.91
C GLN A 203 -4.11 -79.87 16.61
#